data_9a682d40a045a221fa3181c2b35781fb
#
_entry.id   9a682d40a045a221fa3181c2b35781fb
#
_cell.length_a   1.000
_cell.length_b   1.000
_cell.length_c   1.000
_cell.angle_alpha   90.00
_cell.angle_beta   90.00
_cell.angle_gamma   90.00
#
_symmetry.space_group_name_H-M   'P 1'
#
loop_
_entity.id
_entity.type
_entity.pdbx_description
1 polymer ?
#
loop_
_entity_poly.entity_id
_entity_poly.type
_entity_poly.pdbx_seq_one_letter_code
_entity_poly.pdbx_strand_id
1 'polypeptide(L)'
;MKFITLDTADNLDLIRKILADCGLDGFQNITRLQSGSRSVAYYADDYVVRFPKAEVVWQNMQREKAAIDVLYPHLMPYFEKKIHKIELVDGVYPFSVSKRFLGKICDGREESEYATLYQNLKPAQQCALARDLAMFFYLMHKVDYMRLNIPLQNETVDNWDVTQRNNFDYAAVREILLLHGIDLDDYKVEAPNVEKALCHNDLSGSNLIINPENDNVLVGIIDFGNATVMPKFLDFLPLYKISRQLAVDTLAEYNKLSVSKIDQRQADFSALCYIGYGLKHSINENSAYFMKLLKMFL
;
A
#
# COMPACT_ATOMS: atom_id res chain seq x y z
N MET A 1 15.48 24.61 3.95
CA MET A 1 14.26 23.82 4.16
C MET A 1 14.22 23.38 5.62
N LYS A 2 13.08 23.47 6.30
CA LYS A 2 12.88 23.02 7.67
C LYS A 2 11.80 21.94 7.68
N PHE A 3 11.91 20.96 8.58
CA PHE A 3 10.94 19.87 8.71
C PHE A 3 10.15 20.01 10.01
N ILE A 4 8.89 19.62 9.98
CA ILE A 4 8.01 19.66 11.13
C ILE A 4 8.45 18.59 12.14
N THR A 5 8.74 19.00 13.37
CA THR A 5 8.97 18.10 14.51
C THR A 5 7.64 17.74 15.20
N LEU A 6 7.64 16.74 16.07
CA LEU A 6 6.43 16.40 16.84
C LEU A 6 5.94 17.57 17.69
N ASP A 7 6.86 18.33 18.31
CA ASP A 7 6.51 19.49 19.16
C ASP A 7 5.90 20.62 18.34
N THR A 8 6.38 20.83 17.10
CA THR A 8 5.81 21.86 16.20
C THR A 8 4.49 21.40 15.58
N ALA A 9 4.27 20.09 15.45
CA ALA A 9 3.09 19.52 14.85
C ALA A 9 1.79 19.77 15.67
N ASP A 10 1.90 19.95 16.98
CA ASP A 10 0.75 20.26 17.84
C ASP A 10 0.38 21.73 17.84
N ASN A 11 1.23 22.60 17.26
CA ASN A 11 0.96 24.03 17.15
C ASN A 11 0.14 24.33 15.88
N LEU A 12 -1.19 24.24 16.00
CA LEU A 12 -2.11 24.51 14.89
C LEU A 12 -2.02 25.94 14.36
N ASP A 13 -1.65 26.91 15.18
CA ASP A 13 -1.49 28.32 14.75
C ASP A 13 -0.28 28.44 13.81
N LEU A 14 0.82 27.72 14.12
CA LEU A 14 1.97 27.64 13.22
C LEU A 14 1.58 26.97 11.90
N ILE A 15 0.81 25.87 11.94
CA ILE A 15 0.33 25.20 10.72
C ILE A 15 -0.55 26.14 9.89
N ARG A 16 -1.51 26.83 10.51
CA ARG A 16 -2.34 27.85 9.83
C ARG A 16 -1.49 28.92 9.17
N LYS A 17 -0.48 29.43 9.88
CA LYS A 17 0.44 30.43 9.36
C LYS A 17 1.22 29.92 8.15
N ILE A 18 1.78 28.70 8.23
CA ILE A 18 2.53 28.10 7.10
C ILE A 18 1.62 27.99 5.86
N LEU A 19 0.40 27.53 6.03
CA LEU A 19 -0.57 27.40 4.93
C LEU A 19 -0.92 28.74 4.34
N ALA A 20 -1.19 29.75 5.18
CA ALA A 20 -1.48 31.11 4.74
C ALA A 20 -0.32 31.77 4.00
N ASP A 21 0.92 31.59 4.49
CA ASP A 21 2.15 32.11 3.83
C ASP A 21 2.35 31.49 2.42
N CYS A 22 1.67 30.36 2.15
CA CYS A 22 1.67 29.70 0.84
C CYS A 22 0.37 29.95 0.02
N GLY A 23 -0.46 30.90 0.43
CA GLY A 23 -1.71 31.24 -0.27
C GLY A 23 -2.85 30.24 -0.03
N LEU A 24 -2.76 29.41 1.01
CA LEU A 24 -3.75 28.42 1.41
C LEU A 24 -4.46 28.86 2.74
N ASP A 25 -4.88 30.10 2.80
CA ASP A 25 -5.50 30.73 3.99
C ASP A 25 -7.00 30.46 4.13
N GLY A 26 -7.62 29.86 3.12
CA GLY A 26 -9.08 29.59 3.08
C GLY A 26 -9.56 28.44 3.95
N PHE A 27 -8.68 27.62 4.53
CA PHE A 27 -9.10 26.48 5.34
C PHE A 27 -9.74 26.88 6.66
N GLN A 28 -11.01 26.46 6.86
CA GLN A 28 -11.79 26.74 8.06
C GLN A 28 -11.43 25.78 9.20
N ASN A 29 -11.37 24.47 8.87
CA ASN A 29 -11.16 23.41 9.84
C ASN A 29 -9.85 22.71 9.57
N ILE A 30 -8.92 22.74 10.52
CA ILE A 30 -7.68 21.99 10.46
C ILE A 30 -7.64 21.04 11.65
N THR A 31 -7.58 19.75 11.37
CA THR A 31 -7.52 18.70 12.41
C THR A 31 -6.33 17.82 12.16
N ARG A 32 -5.48 17.64 13.17
CA ARG A 32 -4.35 16.73 13.09
C ARG A 32 -4.82 15.29 13.00
N LEU A 33 -4.27 14.56 12.04
CA LEU A 33 -4.39 13.09 11.98
C LEU A 33 -3.37 12.45 12.92
N GLN A 34 -3.62 11.19 13.31
CA GLN A 34 -2.56 10.43 13.95
C GLN A 34 -1.36 10.40 13.01
N SER A 35 -0.21 10.81 13.51
CA SER A 35 0.98 10.94 12.68
C SER A 35 1.52 9.56 12.31
N GLY A 36 1.70 9.32 11.03
CA GLY A 36 2.50 8.22 10.53
C GLY A 36 3.97 8.35 10.97
N SER A 37 4.75 7.28 10.81
CA SER A 37 6.17 7.27 11.18
C SER A 37 7.00 8.32 10.42
N ARG A 38 6.63 8.61 9.18
CA ARG A 38 7.42 9.42 8.23
C ARG A 38 6.95 10.86 8.09
N SER A 39 5.64 11.13 8.22
CA SER A 39 5.06 12.45 8.03
C SER A 39 4.05 12.80 9.11
N VAL A 40 3.75 14.10 9.26
CA VAL A 40 2.61 14.58 10.02
C VAL A 40 1.54 15.00 9.04
N ALA A 41 0.30 14.53 9.25
CA ALA A 41 -0.81 14.82 8.36
C ALA A 41 -1.94 15.54 9.09
N TYR A 42 -2.65 16.39 8.33
CA TYR A 42 -3.81 17.12 8.78
C TYR A 42 -4.94 16.98 7.77
N TYR A 43 -6.17 16.90 8.27
CA TYR A 43 -7.32 17.29 7.47
C TYR A 43 -7.44 18.81 7.48
N ALA A 44 -7.55 19.40 6.31
CA ALA A 44 -7.83 20.81 6.11
C ALA A 44 -9.06 20.89 5.20
N ASP A 45 -10.25 20.99 5.81
CA ASP A 45 -11.56 20.85 5.15
C ASP A 45 -11.62 19.57 4.29
N ASP A 46 -11.75 19.68 2.96
CA ASP A 46 -11.81 18.58 1.99
C ASP A 46 -10.42 18.12 1.49
N TYR A 47 -9.35 18.53 2.17
CA TYR A 47 -7.98 18.22 1.77
C TYR A 47 -7.22 17.48 2.86
N VAL A 48 -6.17 16.79 2.44
CA VAL A 48 -5.12 16.23 3.30
C VAL A 48 -3.84 17.02 3.03
N VAL A 49 -3.26 17.55 4.09
CA VAL A 49 -1.95 18.22 4.06
C VAL A 49 -0.95 17.35 4.80
N ARG A 50 0.18 17.01 4.15
CA ARG A 50 1.21 16.16 4.76
C ARG A 50 2.55 16.91 4.79
N PHE A 51 3.11 17.04 5.99
CA PHE A 51 4.43 17.61 6.22
C PHE A 51 5.44 16.49 6.42
N PRO A 52 6.53 16.43 5.66
CA PRO A 52 7.61 15.46 5.87
C PRO A 52 8.36 15.76 7.18
N LYS A 53 8.79 14.69 7.87
CA LYS A 53 9.62 14.81 9.08
C LYS A 53 11.13 14.90 8.80
N ALA A 54 11.53 14.60 7.55
CA ALA A 54 12.93 14.58 7.12
C ALA A 54 13.04 14.77 5.60
N GLU A 55 14.24 15.10 5.13
CA GLU A 55 14.56 15.27 3.69
C GLU A 55 14.22 14.01 2.87
N VAL A 56 14.58 12.85 3.35
CA VAL A 56 14.30 11.59 2.66
C VAL A 56 12.78 11.36 2.46
N VAL A 57 11.95 11.84 3.38
CA VAL A 57 10.48 11.76 3.25
C VAL A 57 9.97 12.75 2.23
N TRP A 58 10.56 13.94 2.16
CA TRP A 58 10.24 14.93 1.12
C TRP A 58 10.55 14.38 -0.27
N GLN A 59 11.73 13.78 -0.44
CA GLN A 59 12.10 13.12 -1.69
C GLN A 59 11.13 11.98 -2.07
N ASN A 60 10.61 11.24 -1.08
CA ASN A 60 9.58 10.23 -1.31
C ASN A 60 8.27 10.86 -1.79
N MET A 61 7.83 11.99 -1.22
CA MET A 61 6.64 12.71 -1.67
C MET A 61 6.80 13.24 -3.11
N GLN A 62 8.00 13.69 -3.47
CA GLN A 62 8.31 14.10 -4.85
C GLN A 62 8.20 12.92 -5.82
N ARG A 63 8.71 11.74 -5.44
CA ARG A 63 8.56 10.50 -6.23
C ARG A 63 7.11 10.08 -6.35
N GLU A 64 6.36 10.13 -5.24
CA GLU A 64 4.93 9.83 -5.23
C GLU A 64 4.16 10.71 -6.21
N LYS A 65 4.40 12.03 -6.17
CA LYS A 65 3.80 12.96 -7.12
C LYS A 65 4.14 12.61 -8.57
N ALA A 66 5.42 12.41 -8.85
CA ALA A 66 5.87 12.09 -10.19
C ALA A 66 5.27 10.77 -10.71
N ALA A 67 5.18 9.75 -9.84
CA ALA A 67 4.53 8.49 -10.18
C ALA A 67 3.03 8.70 -10.48
N ILE A 68 2.31 9.44 -9.65
CA ILE A 68 0.89 9.74 -9.85
C ILE A 68 0.67 10.54 -11.14
N ASP A 69 1.47 11.58 -11.41
CA ASP A 69 1.32 12.40 -12.62
C ASP A 69 1.41 11.57 -13.90
N VAL A 70 2.26 10.57 -13.91
CA VAL A 70 2.42 9.65 -15.04
C VAL A 70 1.30 8.61 -15.08
N LEU A 71 0.94 8.04 -13.92
CA LEU A 71 -0.07 6.97 -13.83
C LEU A 71 -1.49 7.49 -14.02
N TYR A 72 -1.78 8.71 -13.57
CA TYR A 72 -3.11 9.28 -13.56
C TYR A 72 -3.83 9.20 -14.91
N PRO A 73 -3.22 9.57 -16.06
CA PRO A 73 -3.87 9.44 -17.36
C PRO A 73 -4.19 8.00 -17.76
N HIS A 74 -3.38 7.02 -17.30
CA HIS A 74 -3.57 5.60 -17.62
C HIS A 74 -4.65 4.94 -16.76
N LEU A 75 -4.84 5.43 -15.53
CA LEU A 75 -5.83 4.91 -14.59
C LEU A 75 -7.21 5.56 -14.80
N MET A 76 -7.26 6.75 -15.42
CA MET A 76 -8.50 7.34 -15.86
C MET A 76 -9.04 6.63 -17.12
N PRO A 77 -10.34 6.53 -17.33
CA PRO A 77 -11.44 7.06 -16.52
C PRO A 77 -11.91 6.13 -15.38
N TYR A 78 -11.31 4.97 -15.18
CA TYR A 78 -11.78 3.96 -14.23
C TYR A 78 -11.66 4.41 -12.77
N PHE A 79 -10.59 5.18 -12.45
CA PHE A 79 -10.22 5.57 -11.10
C PHE A 79 -10.24 7.08 -10.83
N GLU A 80 -10.94 7.87 -11.64
CA GLU A 80 -10.98 9.33 -11.54
C GLU A 80 -11.30 9.85 -10.13
N LYS A 81 -12.21 9.17 -9.41
CA LYS A 81 -12.62 9.54 -8.05
C LYS A 81 -11.91 8.75 -6.96
N LYS A 82 -11.07 7.77 -7.34
CA LYS A 82 -10.41 6.85 -6.42
C LYS A 82 -8.90 7.08 -6.32
N ILE A 83 -8.34 7.97 -7.11
CA ILE A 83 -6.94 8.41 -7.05
C ILE A 83 -6.92 9.91 -7.19
N HIS A 84 -6.28 10.60 -6.26
CA HIS A 84 -6.18 12.05 -6.29
C HIS A 84 -4.76 12.47 -6.68
N LYS A 85 -4.68 13.53 -7.46
CA LYS A 85 -3.41 14.22 -7.71
C LYS A 85 -2.87 14.81 -6.42
N ILE A 86 -1.56 14.89 -6.34
CA ILE A 86 -0.84 15.48 -5.23
C ILE A 86 -0.18 16.75 -5.75
N GLU A 87 -0.39 17.85 -5.05
CA GLU A 87 0.37 19.08 -5.26
C GLU A 87 1.46 19.19 -4.20
N LEU A 88 2.65 19.59 -4.62
CA LEU A 88 3.77 19.84 -3.72
C LEU A 88 3.93 21.34 -3.58
N VAL A 89 4.09 21.79 -2.34
CA VAL A 89 4.36 23.18 -2.01
C VAL A 89 5.77 23.26 -1.44
N ASP A 90 6.67 23.85 -2.21
CA ASP A 90 8.04 24.16 -1.77
C ASP A 90 8.05 25.41 -0.89
N GLY A 91 8.93 25.43 0.09
CA GLY A 91 9.03 26.57 0.99
C GLY A 91 9.97 26.32 2.16
N VAL A 92 9.89 27.20 3.15
CA VAL A 92 10.62 27.02 4.42
C VAL A 92 10.22 25.71 5.08
N TYR A 93 8.92 25.42 5.07
CA TYR A 93 8.35 24.14 5.49
C TYR A 93 7.65 23.52 4.27
N PRO A 94 8.27 22.52 3.60
CA PRO A 94 7.64 21.87 2.45
C PRO A 94 6.50 20.97 2.90
N PHE A 95 5.48 20.81 2.05
CA PHE A 95 4.35 19.91 2.29
C PHE A 95 3.69 19.48 1.00
N SER A 96 2.87 18.43 1.09
CA SER A 96 2.00 18.01 0.01
C SER A 96 0.54 18.25 0.35
N VAL A 97 -0.27 18.52 -0.68
CA VAL A 97 -1.73 18.70 -0.60
C VAL A 97 -2.40 17.75 -1.59
N SER A 98 -3.42 17.06 -1.13
CA SER A 98 -4.31 16.26 -1.99
C SER A 98 -5.76 16.37 -1.50
N LYS A 99 -6.72 16.05 -2.36
CA LYS A 99 -8.11 15.91 -1.91
C LYS A 99 -8.26 14.80 -0.89
N ARG A 100 -9.17 14.96 0.05
CA ARG A 100 -9.52 13.95 1.04
C ARG A 100 -10.47 12.93 0.43
N PHE A 101 -10.28 11.66 0.76
CA PHE A 101 -11.28 10.62 0.53
C PHE A 101 -12.21 10.49 1.73
N LEU A 102 -13.50 10.33 1.47
CA LEU A 102 -14.51 10.14 2.53
C LEU A 102 -14.69 8.63 2.79
N GLY A 103 -13.84 8.09 3.62
CA GLY A 103 -13.84 6.67 3.99
C GLY A 103 -13.01 6.41 5.24
N LYS A 104 -12.85 5.14 5.58
CA LYS A 104 -12.00 4.70 6.70
C LYS A 104 -10.63 4.32 6.17
N ILE A 105 -9.60 4.90 6.78
CA ILE A 105 -8.22 4.40 6.71
C ILE A 105 -7.98 3.63 7.99
N CYS A 106 -7.45 2.43 7.87
CA CYS A 106 -6.85 1.77 9.02
C CYS A 106 -5.50 2.39 9.32
N ASP A 107 -5.29 2.73 10.56
CA ASP A 107 -4.10 3.45 11.04
C ASP A 107 -2.86 2.54 11.15
N GLY A 108 -2.67 1.58 10.29
CA GLY A 108 -1.45 0.76 10.21
C GLY A 108 -0.97 0.06 11.48
N ARG A 109 -1.46 0.47 12.64
CA ARG A 109 -1.13 -0.15 13.94
C ARG A 109 -2.05 -1.31 14.29
N GLU A 110 -3.23 -1.34 13.69
CA GLU A 110 -4.21 -2.39 13.86
C GLU A 110 -4.59 -2.99 12.50
N GLU A 111 -3.62 -3.57 11.79
CA GLU A 111 -3.88 -4.35 10.56
C GLU A 111 -4.94 -5.46 10.80
N SER A 112 -5.22 -5.75 12.08
CA SER A 112 -6.32 -6.60 12.51
C SER A 112 -7.72 -6.07 12.17
N GLU A 113 -7.92 -4.74 12.12
CA GLU A 113 -9.22 -4.17 11.79
C GLU A 113 -9.58 -4.34 10.30
N TYR A 114 -8.59 -4.36 9.39
CA TYR A 114 -8.88 -4.56 7.97
C TYR A 114 -9.34 -5.96 7.65
N ALA A 115 -8.71 -6.98 8.21
CA ALA A 115 -9.19 -8.34 8.05
C ALA A 115 -10.63 -8.46 8.56
N THR A 116 -10.91 -7.85 9.72
CA THR A 116 -12.26 -7.80 10.29
C THR A 116 -13.21 -6.98 9.42
N LEU A 117 -12.76 -5.84 8.89
CA LEU A 117 -13.57 -4.99 8.03
C LEU A 117 -13.93 -5.70 6.72
N TYR A 118 -12.95 -6.35 6.06
CA TYR A 118 -13.22 -7.13 4.85
C TYR A 118 -14.18 -8.30 5.12
N GLN A 119 -13.97 -9.04 6.21
CA GLN A 119 -14.84 -10.17 6.59
C GLN A 119 -16.27 -9.73 6.92
N ASN A 120 -16.46 -8.50 7.40
CA ASN A 120 -17.77 -7.94 7.71
C ASN A 120 -18.48 -7.32 6.48
N LEU A 121 -17.79 -7.21 5.34
CA LEU A 121 -18.42 -6.79 4.09
C LEU A 121 -19.39 -7.86 3.60
N LYS A 122 -20.50 -7.41 3.00
CA LYS A 122 -21.43 -8.32 2.31
C LYS A 122 -20.69 -9.04 1.15
N PRO A 123 -21.05 -10.26 0.78
CA PRO A 123 -20.40 -10.97 -0.34
C PRO A 123 -20.33 -10.17 -1.64
N ALA A 124 -21.38 -9.42 -1.97
CA ALA A 124 -21.38 -8.55 -3.15
C ALA A 124 -20.34 -7.42 -3.05
N GLN A 125 -20.14 -6.87 -1.86
CA GLN A 125 -19.13 -5.83 -1.59
C GLN A 125 -17.71 -6.40 -1.64
N GLN A 126 -17.49 -7.61 -1.12
CA GLN A 126 -16.21 -8.33 -1.23
C GLN A 126 -15.84 -8.56 -2.69
N CYS A 127 -16.78 -9.05 -3.49
CA CYS A 127 -16.60 -9.23 -4.93
C CYS A 127 -16.36 -7.90 -5.67
N ALA A 128 -17.02 -6.81 -5.28
CA ALA A 128 -16.83 -5.50 -5.86
C ALA A 128 -15.43 -4.96 -5.56
N LEU A 129 -14.98 -5.07 -4.31
CA LEU A 129 -13.63 -4.66 -3.89
C LEU A 129 -12.56 -5.46 -4.64
N ALA A 130 -12.68 -6.78 -4.71
CA ALA A 130 -11.73 -7.63 -5.43
C ALA A 130 -11.64 -7.26 -6.92
N ARG A 131 -12.77 -7.00 -7.58
CA ARG A 131 -12.81 -6.55 -8.99
C ARG A 131 -12.17 -5.19 -9.19
N ASP A 132 -12.42 -4.24 -8.29
CA ASP A 132 -11.82 -2.91 -8.37
C ASP A 132 -10.30 -2.99 -8.23
N LEU A 133 -9.79 -3.75 -7.25
CA LEU A 133 -8.36 -3.95 -7.05
C LEU A 133 -7.71 -4.70 -8.23
N ALA A 134 -8.39 -5.71 -8.77
CA ALA A 134 -7.94 -6.43 -9.95
C ALA A 134 -7.82 -5.52 -11.18
N MET A 135 -8.82 -4.66 -11.40
CA MET A 135 -8.79 -3.67 -12.48
C MET A 135 -7.67 -2.66 -12.27
N PHE A 136 -7.46 -2.20 -11.02
CA PHE A 136 -6.36 -1.29 -10.69
C PHE A 136 -5.00 -1.91 -11.05
N PHE A 137 -4.71 -3.11 -10.55
CA PHE A 137 -3.47 -3.82 -10.88
C PHE A 137 -3.33 -4.06 -12.38
N TYR A 138 -4.41 -4.46 -13.05
CA TYR A 138 -4.37 -4.71 -14.49
C TYR A 138 -3.99 -3.45 -15.28
N LEU A 139 -4.58 -2.31 -14.97
CA LEU A 139 -4.27 -1.05 -15.64
C LEU A 139 -2.85 -0.59 -15.32
N MET A 140 -2.44 -0.71 -14.07
CA MET A 140 -1.09 -0.33 -13.63
C MET A 140 -0.02 -1.21 -14.29
N HIS A 141 -0.24 -2.52 -14.34
CA HIS A 141 0.69 -3.47 -14.97
C HIS A 141 0.77 -3.35 -16.50
N LYS A 142 -0.18 -2.66 -17.13
CA LYS A 142 -0.16 -2.36 -18.56
C LYS A 142 0.62 -1.12 -18.94
N VAL A 143 0.99 -0.32 -17.97
CA VAL A 143 1.77 0.90 -18.21
C VAL A 143 3.12 0.53 -18.82
N ASP A 144 3.45 1.11 -19.97
CA ASP A 144 4.77 0.93 -20.61
C ASP A 144 5.81 1.76 -19.82
N TYR A 145 6.26 1.21 -18.71
CA TYR A 145 7.20 1.86 -17.80
C TYR A 145 8.56 2.15 -18.44
N MET A 146 8.93 1.44 -19.53
CA MET A 146 10.18 1.69 -20.26
C MET A 146 10.19 3.04 -20.97
N ARG A 147 9.02 3.54 -21.32
CA ARG A 147 8.83 4.85 -21.98
C ARG A 147 8.58 5.99 -20.99
N LEU A 148 8.32 5.64 -19.74
CA LEU A 148 7.97 6.61 -18.71
C LEU A 148 9.24 6.90 -17.89
N ASN A 149 9.61 8.16 -17.81
CA ASN A 149 10.67 8.61 -16.91
C ASN A 149 10.11 8.75 -15.48
N ILE A 150 9.69 7.62 -14.89
CA ILE A 150 9.21 7.57 -13.52
C ILE A 150 10.44 7.43 -12.62
N PRO A 151 10.61 8.26 -11.61
CA PRO A 151 11.62 8.08 -10.57
C PRO A 151 11.22 6.89 -9.69
N LEU A 152 11.52 5.69 -10.17
CA LEU A 152 11.23 4.46 -9.46
C LEU A 152 12.09 4.37 -8.20
N GLN A 153 11.54 3.77 -7.16
CA GLN A 153 12.32 3.45 -5.99
C GLN A 153 13.41 2.44 -6.37
N ASN A 154 14.65 2.71 -5.99
CA ASN A 154 15.73 1.75 -6.18
C ASN A 154 15.41 0.45 -5.41
N GLU A 155 15.73 -0.68 -6.00
CA GLU A 155 15.35 -2.07 -5.64
C GLU A 155 15.63 -2.52 -4.18
N THR A 156 16.15 -1.65 -3.34
CA THR A 156 16.66 -2.03 -2.01
C THR A 156 15.64 -1.94 -0.87
N VAL A 157 14.40 -1.55 -1.15
CA VAL A 157 13.43 -1.30 -0.09
C VAL A 157 12.44 -2.45 0.02
N ASP A 158 12.29 -2.92 1.24
CA ASP A 158 11.25 -3.81 1.79
C ASP A 158 10.52 -4.67 0.75
N ASN A 159 11.31 -5.34 -0.08
CA ASN A 159 10.76 -6.28 -1.04
C ASN A 159 10.01 -7.35 -0.27
N TRP A 160 8.73 -7.47 -0.56
CA TRP A 160 7.91 -8.59 -0.15
C TRP A 160 8.51 -9.92 -0.58
N ASP A 161 9.35 -9.92 -1.63
CA ASP A 161 10.15 -11.07 -1.99
C ASP A 161 11.35 -11.24 -1.03
N VAL A 162 11.02 -11.74 0.15
CA VAL A 162 12.03 -12.06 1.16
C VAL A 162 13.05 -13.09 0.70
N THR A 163 12.74 -13.86 -0.36
CA THR A 163 13.64 -14.88 -0.91
C THR A 163 14.90 -14.28 -1.53
N GLN A 164 14.86 -13.00 -1.89
CA GLN A 164 16.01 -12.26 -2.43
C GLN A 164 16.91 -11.67 -1.36
N ARG A 165 16.55 -11.81 -0.09
CA ARG A 165 17.37 -11.27 1.01
C ARG A 165 18.57 -12.20 1.27
N ASN A 166 19.74 -11.60 1.51
CA ASN A 166 20.98 -12.33 1.77
C ASN A 166 20.91 -13.28 2.99
N ASN A 167 20.00 -13.01 3.93
CA ASN A 167 19.80 -13.81 5.14
C ASN A 167 18.56 -14.72 5.06
N PHE A 168 17.95 -14.87 3.88
CA PHE A 168 16.84 -15.80 3.71
C PHE A 168 17.35 -17.23 3.75
N ASP A 169 16.78 -18.00 4.65
CA ASP A 169 17.09 -19.41 4.88
C ASP A 169 15.82 -20.23 4.66
N TYR A 170 15.73 -20.79 3.47
CA TYR A 170 14.57 -21.58 3.05
C TYR A 170 14.29 -22.76 3.99
N ALA A 171 15.35 -23.50 4.39
CA ALA A 171 15.18 -24.69 5.23
C ALA A 171 14.59 -24.34 6.60
N ALA A 172 15.10 -23.28 7.22
CA ALA A 172 14.58 -22.82 8.50
C ALA A 172 13.17 -22.24 8.40
N VAL A 173 12.85 -21.52 7.32
CA VAL A 173 11.48 -21.00 7.07
C VAL A 173 10.51 -22.16 6.88
N ARG A 174 10.88 -23.17 6.07
CA ARG A 174 10.08 -24.38 5.88
C ARG A 174 9.85 -25.14 7.19
N GLU A 175 10.90 -25.33 7.99
CA GLU A 175 10.81 -26.01 9.29
C GLU A 175 9.81 -25.31 10.23
N ILE A 176 9.88 -23.96 10.33
CA ILE A 176 8.95 -23.19 11.14
C ILE A 176 7.50 -23.39 10.66
N LEU A 177 7.25 -23.37 9.35
CA LEU A 177 5.90 -23.55 8.81
C LEU A 177 5.38 -24.97 9.02
N LEU A 178 6.27 -25.99 8.90
CA LEU A 178 5.93 -27.39 9.17
C LEU A 178 5.47 -27.62 10.62
N LEU A 179 6.01 -26.90 11.61
CA LEU A 179 5.54 -26.97 13.01
C LEU A 179 4.06 -26.54 13.14
N HIS A 180 3.54 -25.82 12.15
CA HIS A 180 2.16 -25.38 12.08
C HIS A 180 1.33 -26.14 11.04
N GLY A 181 1.86 -27.26 10.49
CA GLY A 181 1.13 -28.11 9.55
C GLY A 181 1.16 -27.64 8.10
N ILE A 182 2.02 -26.67 7.74
CA ILE A 182 2.14 -26.16 6.37
C ILE A 182 3.49 -26.61 5.79
N ASP A 183 3.46 -27.43 4.74
CA ASP A 183 4.67 -27.70 3.97
C ASP A 183 4.83 -26.68 2.84
N LEU A 184 5.88 -25.88 2.94
CA LEU A 184 6.16 -24.84 1.94
C LEU A 184 6.42 -25.42 0.54
N ASP A 185 6.87 -26.68 0.44
CA ASP A 185 7.10 -27.37 -0.84
C ASP A 185 5.80 -27.61 -1.62
N ASP A 186 4.65 -27.74 -0.95
CA ASP A 186 3.33 -27.90 -1.59
C ASP A 186 2.91 -26.67 -2.40
N TYR A 187 3.51 -25.51 -2.12
CA TYR A 187 3.21 -24.23 -2.77
C TYR A 187 4.21 -23.86 -3.86
N LYS A 188 5.29 -24.65 -4.06
CA LYS A 188 6.25 -24.39 -5.12
C LYS A 188 5.63 -24.53 -6.50
N VAL A 189 6.00 -23.61 -7.38
CA VAL A 189 5.59 -23.62 -8.79
C VAL A 189 6.83 -23.88 -9.64
N GLU A 190 6.78 -24.88 -10.55
CA GLU A 190 7.90 -25.24 -11.41
C GLU A 190 8.31 -24.13 -12.38
N ALA A 191 7.32 -23.40 -12.91
CA ALA A 191 7.54 -22.31 -13.86
C ALA A 191 6.83 -21.04 -13.36
N PRO A 192 7.42 -20.32 -12.38
CA PRO A 192 6.81 -19.12 -11.83
C PRO A 192 6.71 -18.01 -12.89
N ASN A 193 5.62 -17.26 -12.87
CA ASN A 193 5.49 -16.07 -13.69
C ASN A 193 6.33 -14.94 -13.10
N VAL A 194 7.44 -14.62 -13.75
CA VAL A 194 8.36 -13.56 -13.36
C VAL A 194 8.24 -12.30 -14.25
N GLU A 195 7.17 -12.21 -15.05
CA GLU A 195 6.91 -11.05 -15.87
C GLU A 195 6.85 -9.79 -14.99
N LYS A 196 7.71 -8.82 -15.29
CA LYS A 196 7.81 -7.56 -14.56
C LYS A 196 6.84 -6.54 -15.10
N ALA A 197 6.31 -5.72 -14.22
CA ALA A 197 5.47 -4.57 -14.52
C ALA A 197 5.72 -3.45 -13.52
N LEU A 198 5.15 -2.28 -13.79
CA LEU A 198 5.04 -1.24 -12.79
C LEU A 198 4.00 -1.67 -11.75
N CYS A 199 4.42 -1.76 -10.51
CA CYS A 199 3.64 -2.21 -9.37
C CYS A 199 3.54 -1.11 -8.31
N HIS A 200 2.45 -1.13 -7.53
CA HIS A 200 2.26 -0.21 -6.40
C HIS A 200 3.22 -0.56 -5.25
N ASN A 201 3.47 -1.83 -5.06
CA ASN A 201 4.41 -2.40 -4.09
C ASN A 201 4.09 -2.16 -2.59
N ASP A 202 2.99 -1.50 -2.27
CA ASP A 202 2.58 -1.25 -0.86
C ASP A 202 1.06 -1.08 -0.74
N LEU A 203 0.27 -1.86 -1.50
CA LEU A 203 -1.19 -1.77 -1.43
C LEU A 203 -1.74 -2.54 -0.22
N SER A 204 -1.23 -2.18 0.97
CA SER A 204 -1.71 -2.69 2.26
C SER A 204 -2.96 -1.95 2.73
N GLY A 205 -3.52 -2.41 3.84
CA GLY A 205 -4.72 -1.81 4.40
C GLY A 205 -4.61 -0.32 4.73
N SER A 206 -3.43 0.17 5.09
CA SER A 206 -3.19 1.59 5.36
C SER A 206 -3.29 2.48 4.10
N ASN A 207 -3.14 1.90 2.92
CA ASN A 207 -3.14 2.59 1.63
C ASN A 207 -4.42 2.38 0.82
N LEU A 208 -5.40 1.66 1.40
CA LEU A 208 -6.74 1.50 0.88
C LEU A 208 -7.73 2.28 1.72
N ILE A 209 -8.55 3.10 1.07
CA ILE A 209 -9.64 3.81 1.72
C ILE A 209 -10.95 3.19 1.26
N ILE A 210 -11.74 2.68 2.21
CA ILE A 210 -13.00 2.01 1.93
C ILE A 210 -14.14 2.62 2.75
N ASN A 211 -15.34 2.54 2.17
CA ASN A 211 -16.58 2.89 2.85
C ASN A 211 -17.54 1.67 2.79
N PRO A 212 -17.68 0.92 3.90
CA PRO A 212 -18.56 -0.24 3.96
C PRO A 212 -20.05 0.05 3.77
N GLU A 213 -20.47 1.32 3.87
CA GLU A 213 -21.86 1.73 3.69
C GLU A 213 -22.24 1.86 2.22
N ASN A 214 -21.25 1.90 1.33
CA ASN A 214 -21.46 1.97 -0.11
C ASN A 214 -21.45 0.57 -0.73
N ASP A 215 -22.22 0.37 -1.80
CA ASP A 215 -22.12 -0.85 -2.61
C ASP A 215 -20.76 -0.94 -3.29
N ASN A 216 -20.23 0.19 -3.76
CA ASN A 216 -18.86 0.33 -4.25
C ASN A 216 -17.96 0.76 -3.08
N VAL A 217 -17.40 -0.22 -2.38
CA VAL A 217 -16.67 0.00 -1.12
C VAL A 217 -15.33 0.69 -1.29
N LEU A 218 -14.63 0.52 -2.41
CA LEU A 218 -13.35 1.18 -2.65
C LEU A 218 -13.58 2.68 -2.94
N VAL A 219 -13.06 3.52 -2.06
CA VAL A 219 -13.17 4.98 -2.14
C VAL A 219 -11.88 5.60 -2.63
N GLY A 220 -10.73 5.06 -2.22
CA GLY A 220 -9.44 5.62 -2.60
C GLY A 220 -8.27 4.67 -2.48
N ILE A 221 -7.25 4.94 -3.31
CA ILE A 221 -5.92 4.32 -3.28
C ILE A 221 -4.90 5.44 -3.12
N ILE A 222 -4.00 5.30 -2.15
CA ILE A 222 -3.02 6.33 -1.79
C ILE A 222 -1.61 5.74 -1.65
N ASP A 223 -0.62 6.62 -1.53
CA ASP A 223 0.79 6.31 -1.26
C ASP A 223 1.49 5.51 -2.36
N PHE A 224 1.65 6.15 -3.51
CA PHE A 224 2.40 5.61 -4.66
C PHE A 224 3.93 5.79 -4.53
N GLY A 225 4.42 6.23 -3.37
CA GLY A 225 5.84 6.51 -3.14
C GLY A 225 6.75 5.27 -3.23
N ASN A 226 6.17 4.08 -3.11
CA ASN A 226 6.86 2.80 -3.23
C ASN A 226 6.71 2.14 -4.61
N ALA A 227 6.07 2.82 -5.57
CA ALA A 227 5.89 2.26 -6.92
C ALA A 227 7.22 1.89 -7.55
N THR A 228 7.31 0.68 -8.10
CA THR A 228 8.55 0.13 -8.66
C THR A 228 8.28 -0.93 -9.73
N VAL A 229 9.29 -1.30 -10.50
CA VAL A 229 9.21 -2.39 -11.47
C VAL A 229 9.64 -3.70 -10.82
N MET A 230 8.69 -4.63 -10.70
CA MET A 230 8.94 -5.94 -10.10
C MET A 230 8.02 -7.01 -10.70
N PRO A 231 8.22 -8.32 -10.39
CA PRO A 231 7.30 -9.36 -10.81
C PRO A 231 5.86 -9.07 -10.37
N LYS A 232 4.91 -9.17 -11.30
CA LYS A 232 3.50 -8.79 -11.11
C LYS A 232 2.84 -9.43 -9.89
N PHE A 233 3.18 -10.69 -9.60
CA PHE A 233 2.56 -11.42 -8.50
C PHE A 233 2.88 -10.81 -7.13
N LEU A 234 4.01 -10.10 -7.00
CA LEU A 234 4.41 -9.47 -5.74
C LEU A 234 3.48 -8.32 -5.35
N ASP A 235 2.79 -7.69 -6.30
CA ASP A 235 1.86 -6.60 -6.03
C ASP A 235 0.60 -7.08 -5.28
N PHE A 236 0.32 -8.38 -5.29
CA PHE A 236 -0.79 -8.98 -4.53
C PHE A 236 -0.43 -9.27 -3.08
N LEU A 237 0.87 -9.37 -2.74
CA LEU A 237 1.30 -9.77 -1.40
C LEU A 237 0.85 -8.81 -0.27
N PRO A 238 0.83 -7.48 -0.44
CA PRO A 238 0.29 -6.59 0.57
C PRO A 238 -1.17 -6.88 0.95
N LEU A 239 -1.97 -7.44 0.03
CA LEU A 239 -3.37 -7.81 0.30
C LEU A 239 -3.49 -8.96 1.30
N TYR A 240 -2.48 -9.85 1.38
CA TYR A 240 -2.45 -10.93 2.39
C TYR A 240 -2.41 -10.39 3.82
N LYS A 241 -1.90 -9.19 4.05
CA LYS A 241 -1.98 -8.54 5.37
C LYS A 241 -3.42 -8.21 5.76
N ILE A 242 -4.27 -7.96 4.78
CA ILE A 242 -5.69 -7.66 4.98
C ILE A 242 -6.45 -8.96 5.14
N SER A 243 -6.40 -9.82 4.12
CA SER A 243 -7.06 -11.12 4.07
C SER A 243 -6.50 -11.96 2.92
N ARG A 244 -6.17 -13.24 3.20
CA ARG A 244 -5.82 -14.19 2.12
C ARG A 244 -6.96 -14.31 1.10
N GLN A 245 -8.23 -14.32 1.57
CA GLN A 245 -9.38 -14.40 0.67
C GLN A 245 -9.44 -13.21 -0.28
N LEU A 246 -9.20 -11.98 0.21
CA LEU A 246 -9.14 -10.79 -0.65
C LEU A 246 -8.04 -10.91 -1.70
N ALA A 247 -6.84 -11.36 -1.31
CA ALA A 247 -5.73 -11.56 -2.25
C ALA A 247 -6.09 -12.58 -3.34
N VAL A 248 -6.67 -13.72 -2.95
CA VAL A 248 -7.10 -14.81 -3.85
C VAL A 248 -8.19 -14.33 -4.80
N ASP A 249 -9.23 -13.68 -4.29
CA ASP A 249 -10.33 -13.17 -5.11
C ASP A 249 -9.87 -12.10 -6.09
N THR A 250 -9.01 -11.19 -5.62
CA THR A 250 -8.41 -10.15 -6.48
C THR A 250 -7.56 -10.77 -7.59
N LEU A 251 -6.75 -11.79 -7.27
CA LEU A 251 -5.94 -12.49 -8.25
C LEU A 251 -6.80 -13.25 -9.27
N ALA A 252 -7.87 -13.89 -8.82
CA ALA A 252 -8.82 -14.57 -9.70
C ALA A 252 -9.48 -13.60 -10.69
N GLU A 253 -9.92 -12.42 -10.22
CA GLU A 253 -10.49 -11.38 -11.08
C GLU A 253 -9.41 -10.79 -12.02
N TYR A 254 -8.19 -10.55 -11.54
CA TYR A 254 -7.07 -10.09 -12.36
C TYR A 254 -6.77 -11.08 -13.50
N ASN A 255 -6.77 -12.37 -13.19
CA ASN A 255 -6.54 -13.42 -14.18
C ASN A 255 -7.63 -13.50 -15.26
N LYS A 256 -8.83 -12.97 -15.05
CA LYS A 256 -9.84 -12.83 -16.12
C LYS A 256 -9.45 -11.73 -17.11
N LEU A 257 -8.80 -10.69 -16.66
CA LEU A 257 -8.41 -9.51 -17.46
C LEU A 257 -7.06 -9.71 -18.17
N SER A 258 -6.09 -10.31 -17.49
CA SER A 258 -4.72 -10.45 -17.98
C SER A 258 -4.58 -11.64 -18.94
N VAL A 259 -3.78 -11.46 -20.00
CA VAL A 259 -3.36 -12.58 -20.87
C VAL A 259 -2.37 -13.48 -20.16
N SER A 260 -1.38 -12.89 -19.51
CA SER A 260 -0.39 -13.60 -18.69
C SER A 260 -1.00 -13.88 -17.31
N LYS A 261 -1.24 -15.16 -17.02
CA LYS A 261 -1.85 -15.59 -15.77
C LYS A 261 -0.79 -15.74 -14.67
N ILE A 262 -1.20 -15.47 -13.45
CA ILE A 262 -0.42 -15.68 -12.23
C ILE A 262 -1.02 -16.89 -11.52
N ASP A 263 -0.20 -17.90 -11.23
CA ASP A 263 -0.63 -19.05 -10.41
C ASP A 263 -0.81 -18.57 -8.95
N GLN A 264 -1.97 -18.88 -8.37
CA GLN A 264 -2.25 -18.54 -6.97
C GLN A 264 -1.22 -19.14 -6.02
N ARG A 265 -0.73 -20.36 -6.29
CA ARG A 265 0.30 -21.00 -5.45
C ARG A 265 1.59 -20.18 -5.41
N GLN A 266 1.95 -19.46 -6.49
CA GLN A 266 3.11 -18.58 -6.51
C GLN A 266 2.95 -17.42 -5.53
N ALA A 267 1.76 -16.79 -5.48
CA ALA A 267 1.46 -15.73 -4.53
C ALA A 267 1.41 -16.26 -3.09
N ASP A 268 0.72 -17.39 -2.87
CA ASP A 268 0.66 -18.08 -1.58
C ASP A 268 2.07 -18.47 -1.08
N PHE A 269 2.92 -19.04 -1.95
CA PHE A 269 4.31 -19.37 -1.62
C PHE A 269 5.08 -18.16 -1.11
N SER A 270 5.00 -17.04 -1.83
CA SER A 270 5.73 -15.83 -1.44
C SER A 270 5.18 -15.23 -0.14
N ALA A 271 3.86 -15.27 0.07
CA ALA A 271 3.25 -14.85 1.33
C ALA A 271 3.71 -15.73 2.50
N LEU A 272 3.75 -17.05 2.31
CA LEU A 272 4.25 -17.99 3.32
C LEU A 272 5.74 -17.79 3.61
N CYS A 273 6.57 -17.53 2.59
CA CYS A 273 7.97 -17.17 2.78
C CYS A 273 8.11 -15.89 3.64
N TYR A 274 7.30 -14.86 3.37
CA TYR A 274 7.27 -13.64 4.16
C TYR A 274 6.86 -13.89 5.62
N ILE A 275 5.81 -14.69 5.83
CA ILE A 275 5.31 -15.03 7.16
C ILE A 275 6.36 -15.84 7.94
N GLY A 276 6.91 -16.90 7.35
CA GLY A 276 7.91 -17.75 7.99
C GLY A 276 9.22 -16.99 8.28
N TYR A 277 9.66 -16.13 7.36
CA TYR A 277 10.79 -15.23 7.60
C TYR A 277 10.52 -14.30 8.77
N GLY A 278 9.31 -13.72 8.82
CA GLY A 278 8.89 -12.86 9.93
C GLY A 278 8.86 -13.62 11.26
N LEU A 279 8.32 -14.81 11.31
CA LEU A 279 8.33 -15.67 12.51
C LEU A 279 9.75 -15.99 12.98
N LYS A 280 10.68 -16.27 12.05
CA LYS A 280 12.10 -16.55 12.35
C LYS A 280 12.81 -15.36 12.98
N HIS A 281 12.54 -14.15 12.50
CA HIS A 281 13.28 -12.94 12.86
C HIS A 281 12.56 -12.02 13.84
N SER A 282 11.30 -12.32 14.20
CA SER A 282 10.53 -11.51 15.14
C SER A 282 10.91 -11.82 16.57
N ILE A 283 11.22 -10.77 17.33
CA ILE A 283 11.41 -10.83 18.75
C ILE A 283 10.14 -10.27 19.41
N ASN A 284 9.45 -11.08 20.21
CA ASN A 284 8.27 -10.72 21.03
C ASN A 284 7.00 -10.27 20.27
N GLU A 285 6.62 -8.99 20.32
CA GLU A 285 5.30 -8.51 19.88
C GLU A 285 4.98 -8.76 18.40
N ASN A 286 5.99 -8.76 17.52
CA ASN A 286 5.79 -9.02 16.10
C ASN A 286 5.48 -10.49 15.76
N SER A 287 5.80 -11.45 16.63
CA SER A 287 5.49 -12.85 16.38
C SER A 287 3.99 -13.12 16.36
N ALA A 288 3.20 -12.43 17.20
CA ALA A 288 1.75 -12.54 17.24
C ALA A 288 1.09 -12.09 15.91
N TYR A 289 1.64 -11.05 15.30
CA TYR A 289 1.21 -10.57 13.99
C TYR A 289 1.41 -11.64 12.91
N PHE A 290 2.63 -12.20 12.79
CA PHE A 290 2.90 -13.25 11.78
C PHE A 290 2.12 -14.54 12.05
N MET A 291 1.89 -14.91 13.31
CA MET A 291 1.01 -16.02 13.68
C MET A 291 -0.44 -15.79 13.24
N LYS A 292 -0.92 -14.55 13.31
CA LYS A 292 -2.24 -14.20 12.81
C LYS A 292 -2.33 -14.36 11.29
N LEU A 293 -1.31 -13.88 10.54
CA LEU A 293 -1.27 -14.06 9.09
C LEU A 293 -1.21 -15.56 8.73
N LEU A 294 -0.45 -16.35 9.47
CA LEU A 294 -0.34 -17.79 9.25
C LEU A 294 -1.69 -18.52 9.40
N LYS A 295 -2.50 -18.10 10.37
CA LYS A 295 -3.86 -18.66 10.58
C LYS A 295 -4.79 -18.48 9.40
N MET A 296 -4.50 -17.60 8.45
CA MET A 296 -5.29 -17.44 7.23
C MET A 296 -5.03 -18.57 6.21
N PHE A 297 -3.98 -19.37 6.42
CA PHE A 297 -3.63 -20.52 5.59
C PHE A 297 -4.06 -21.86 6.20
N LEU A 298 -4.42 -21.88 7.48
CA LEU A 298 -4.94 -23.03 8.22
C LEU A 298 -6.46 -23.10 8.15
#